data_bcaa3e751e65cf9298e58f1004d56aee
#
_entry.id   bcaa3e751e65cf9298e58f1004d56aee
#
_cell.length_a   1.000
_cell.length_b   1.000
_cell.length_c   1.000
_cell.angle_alpha   90.00
_cell.angle_beta   90.00
_cell.angle_gamma   90.00
#
_symmetry.space_group_name_H-M   'P 1'
#
loop_
_entity.id
_entity.type
_entity.pdbx_description
1 polymer ?
#
loop_
_entity_poly.entity_id
_entity_poly.type
_entity_poly.pdbx_seq_one_letter_code
_entity_poly.pdbx_strand_id
1 'polypeptide(L)'
;MALPVLTQRSVSSVVDRARRLAELVTTPLLPADYLDLISPFRAGADLRGRIVDVRFETREAVTIVIKPGRGWRGHRPGQYVRIGVDIDGVRNWRAYSLTSHTAAPDGCITVTVKAVPGGTVSHHLVRDVTPGTMIMLDQAAGDFTLPDESPHKVLFFTAGSGITPVMGMLRNAIDGMEDVVVLHCAPTAADVLFGTDLRALAAQGAIRLIERHTDTEGIVAVDNVAGLVPDWAQRQTWACGPTGLLDAAEEHWGAMGIADQLHTERFRPTVLATGEGGTVTFTRSGVTVESDGATPLLDAGEKAGVLMPSGCRMGICFGCVVPLREGAVRDLRNGAFTIAAPEDAVLIQTCVSAAAGACDIDL
;
A
#
# COMPACT_ATOMS: atom_id res chain seq x y z
N MET A 1 -62.89 3.71 1.00
CA MET A 1 -62.15 4.06 2.24
C MET A 1 -60.69 3.95 1.97
N ALA A 2 -60.02 5.06 1.65
CA ALA A 2 -58.61 5.10 1.24
C ALA A 2 -57.74 5.34 2.47
N LEU A 3 -56.76 4.49 2.68
CA LEU A 3 -55.75 4.66 3.74
C LEU A 3 -54.80 5.80 3.37
N PRO A 4 -54.43 6.68 4.32
CA PRO A 4 -53.48 7.78 4.02
C PRO A 4 -52.07 7.22 3.80
N VAL A 5 -51.46 7.58 2.68
CA VAL A 5 -50.05 7.39 2.38
C VAL A 5 -49.25 8.30 3.33
N LEU A 6 -48.64 7.72 4.35
CA LEU A 6 -47.63 8.41 5.18
C LEU A 6 -46.45 8.78 4.34
N THR A 7 -46.26 10.06 4.08
CA THR A 7 -45.21 10.61 3.23
C THR A 7 -43.83 10.39 3.88
N GLN A 8 -42.84 9.95 3.08
CA GLN A 8 -41.43 9.74 3.47
C GLN A 8 -40.77 10.93 4.22
N ARG A 9 -41.34 12.14 4.13
CA ARG A 9 -40.87 13.35 4.84
C ARG A 9 -41.11 13.33 6.37
N SER A 10 -42.06 12.60 6.89
CA SER A 10 -42.32 12.57 8.33
C SER A 10 -41.39 11.62 9.09
N VAL A 11 -40.89 10.56 8.45
CA VAL A 11 -39.97 9.59 9.06
C VAL A 11 -38.57 10.19 9.20
N SER A 12 -38.09 10.97 8.23
CA SER A 12 -36.77 11.63 8.29
C SER A 12 -36.68 12.62 9.45
N SER A 13 -37.77 13.40 9.72
CA SER A 13 -37.74 14.41 10.77
C SER A 13 -37.72 13.83 12.19
N VAL A 14 -38.30 12.65 12.41
CA VAL A 14 -38.26 11.96 13.72
C VAL A 14 -36.87 11.32 13.95
N VAL A 15 -36.29 10.72 12.94
CA VAL A 15 -34.94 10.15 13.01
C VAL A 15 -33.89 11.24 13.26
N ASP A 16 -34.00 12.39 12.58
CA ASP A 16 -33.12 13.54 12.78
C ASP A 16 -33.22 14.17 14.15
N ARG A 17 -34.46 14.23 14.74
CA ARG A 17 -34.64 14.69 16.10
C ARG A 17 -34.09 13.71 17.13
N ALA A 18 -34.31 12.41 16.95
CA ALA A 18 -33.78 11.39 17.84
C ALA A 18 -32.22 11.37 17.79
N ARG A 19 -31.63 11.58 16.61
CA ARG A 19 -30.19 11.70 16.45
C ARG A 19 -29.62 12.92 17.19
N ARG A 20 -30.20 14.10 17.03
CA ARG A 20 -29.80 15.32 17.77
C ARG A 20 -29.92 15.19 19.28
N LEU A 21 -30.98 14.55 19.79
CA LEU A 21 -31.10 14.27 21.20
C LEU A 21 -30.06 13.29 21.71
N ALA A 22 -29.75 12.25 20.93
CA ALA A 22 -28.67 11.32 21.25
C ALA A 22 -27.30 12.01 21.26
N GLU A 23 -27.03 12.89 20.30
CA GLU A 23 -25.80 13.70 20.23
C GLU A 23 -25.61 14.60 21.45
N LEU A 24 -26.69 15.20 21.97
CA LEU A 24 -26.64 16.04 23.17
C LEU A 24 -26.31 15.26 24.46
N VAL A 25 -26.73 13.99 24.55
CA VAL A 25 -26.47 13.14 25.73
C VAL A 25 -25.09 12.47 25.67
N THR A 26 -24.54 12.30 24.48
CA THR A 26 -23.26 11.60 24.25
C THR A 26 -22.06 12.53 24.09
N THR A 27 -22.25 13.85 24.10
CA THR A 27 -21.15 14.84 24.06
C THR A 27 -20.10 14.54 25.16
N PRO A 28 -18.77 14.48 24.85
CA PRO A 28 -18.14 14.99 23.63
C PRO A 28 -18.04 13.98 22.46
N LEU A 29 -18.44 12.73 22.62
CA LEU A 29 -18.40 11.70 21.59
C LEU A 29 -19.76 11.60 20.88
N LEU A 30 -19.75 11.20 19.61
CA LEU A 30 -20.98 10.92 18.88
C LEU A 30 -21.58 9.57 19.34
N PRO A 31 -22.93 9.37 19.24
CA PRO A 31 -23.55 8.07 19.54
C PRO A 31 -22.91 6.90 18.77
N ALA A 32 -22.41 7.16 17.55
CA ALA A 32 -21.70 6.18 16.75
C ALA A 32 -20.40 5.71 17.43
N ASP A 33 -19.66 6.60 18.08
CA ASP A 33 -18.40 6.29 18.74
C ASP A 33 -18.60 5.31 19.92
N TYR A 34 -19.69 5.51 20.69
CA TYR A 34 -20.07 4.57 21.76
C TYR A 34 -20.46 3.19 21.21
N LEU A 35 -21.18 3.17 20.08
CA LEU A 35 -21.54 1.90 19.43
C LEU A 35 -20.30 1.19 18.89
N ASP A 36 -19.28 1.92 18.45
CA ASP A 36 -18.02 1.37 17.96
C ASP A 36 -17.17 0.78 19.09
N LEU A 37 -17.28 1.32 20.30
CA LEU A 37 -16.65 0.71 21.49
C LEU A 37 -17.31 -0.63 21.85
N ILE A 38 -18.63 -0.75 21.70
CA ILE A 38 -19.38 -1.97 22.05
C ILE A 38 -19.32 -3.00 20.92
N SER A 39 -19.36 -2.56 19.66
CA SER A 39 -19.39 -3.43 18.48
C SER A 39 -18.52 -2.86 17.36
N PRO A 40 -17.19 -2.99 17.47
CA PRO A 40 -16.22 -2.38 16.55
C PRO A 40 -16.28 -2.93 15.13
N PHE A 41 -16.99 -4.02 14.91
CA PHE A 41 -17.17 -4.68 13.60
C PHE A 41 -18.54 -4.43 12.96
N ARG A 42 -19.38 -3.56 13.53
CA ARG A 42 -20.69 -3.26 12.95
C ARG A 42 -20.58 -2.58 11.58
N ALA A 43 -21.59 -2.73 10.76
CA ALA A 43 -21.69 -1.95 9.52
C ALA A 43 -21.87 -0.45 9.86
N GLY A 44 -21.11 0.42 9.18
CA GLY A 44 -21.10 1.86 9.41
C GLY A 44 -20.13 2.36 10.49
N ALA A 45 -19.40 1.46 11.18
CA ALA A 45 -18.21 1.79 11.96
C ALA A 45 -17.01 2.06 11.02
N ASP A 46 -15.97 2.70 11.55
CA ASP A 46 -14.66 2.71 10.90
C ASP A 46 -14.23 1.27 10.62
N LEU A 47 -13.73 1.04 9.40
CA LEU A 47 -13.35 -0.31 9.01
C LEU A 47 -12.15 -0.78 9.84
N ARG A 48 -12.36 -1.83 10.60
CA ARG A 48 -11.35 -2.48 11.44
C ARG A 48 -11.19 -3.93 11.05
N GLY A 49 -10.05 -4.50 11.38
CA GLY A 49 -9.78 -5.93 11.28
C GLY A 49 -9.25 -6.47 12.59
N ARG A 50 -9.51 -7.74 12.86
CA ARG A 50 -8.86 -8.47 13.94
C ARG A 50 -7.85 -9.44 13.35
N ILE A 51 -6.62 -9.38 13.81
CA ILE A 51 -5.61 -10.40 13.51
C ILE A 51 -6.08 -11.71 14.14
N VAL A 52 -6.21 -12.76 13.34
CA VAL A 52 -6.66 -14.08 13.81
C VAL A 52 -5.54 -15.10 13.80
N ASP A 53 -4.50 -14.87 12.98
CA ASP A 53 -3.34 -15.74 12.92
C ASP A 53 -2.13 -14.96 12.38
N VAL A 54 -0.91 -15.40 12.74
CA VAL A 54 0.38 -14.85 12.25
C VAL A 54 1.29 -16.03 11.92
N ARG A 55 1.72 -16.12 10.65
CA ARG A 55 2.53 -17.24 10.14
C ARG A 55 3.86 -16.73 9.63
N PHE A 56 4.94 -17.34 10.05
CA PHE A 56 6.27 -17.01 9.55
C PHE A 56 6.44 -17.51 8.10
N GLU A 57 6.83 -16.63 7.21
CA GLU A 57 7.24 -16.95 5.84
C GLU A 57 8.76 -17.14 5.75
N THR A 58 9.48 -16.21 6.36
CA THR A 58 10.94 -16.22 6.46
C THR A 58 11.33 -15.67 7.84
N ARG A 59 12.63 -15.58 8.12
CA ARG A 59 13.13 -14.98 9.37
C ARG A 59 12.66 -13.54 9.57
N GLU A 60 12.48 -12.78 8.48
CA GLU A 60 12.18 -11.36 8.50
C GLU A 60 10.78 -11.04 7.94
N ALA A 61 9.93 -12.06 7.72
CA ALA A 61 8.62 -11.84 7.14
C ALA A 61 7.55 -12.76 7.73
N VAL A 62 6.34 -12.21 7.86
CA VAL A 62 5.15 -12.93 8.33
C VAL A 62 3.96 -12.71 7.41
N THR A 63 3.12 -13.72 7.28
CA THR A 63 1.76 -13.58 6.75
C THR A 63 0.80 -13.38 7.92
N ILE A 64 0.07 -12.27 7.89
CA ILE A 64 -0.93 -11.90 8.88
C ILE A 64 -2.30 -12.22 8.32
N VAL A 65 -3.07 -13.05 9.03
CA VAL A 65 -4.45 -13.40 8.71
C VAL A 65 -5.37 -12.45 9.48
N ILE A 66 -6.23 -11.76 8.77
CA ILE A 66 -7.06 -10.69 9.30
C ILE A 66 -8.53 -11.02 9.03
N LYS A 67 -9.35 -11.00 10.07
CA LYS A 67 -10.81 -11.00 9.94
C LYS A 67 -11.30 -9.56 9.83
N PRO A 68 -11.71 -9.08 8.66
CA PRO A 68 -12.21 -7.72 8.50
C PRO A 68 -13.62 -7.57 9.08
N GLY A 69 -13.97 -6.34 9.43
CA GLY A 69 -15.30 -5.96 9.86
C GLY A 69 -16.33 -6.01 8.71
N ARG A 70 -17.62 -5.89 9.05
CA ARG A 70 -18.74 -6.01 8.11
C ARG A 70 -18.77 -4.95 7.00
N GLY A 71 -17.97 -3.88 7.13
CA GLY A 71 -17.81 -2.85 6.11
C GLY A 71 -16.88 -3.21 4.96
N TRP A 72 -16.16 -4.34 5.04
CA TRP A 72 -15.26 -4.81 3.99
C TRP A 72 -16.04 -5.22 2.73
N ARG A 73 -15.63 -4.70 1.56
CA ARG A 73 -16.33 -4.91 0.28
C ARG A 73 -15.67 -5.96 -0.61
N GLY A 74 -14.61 -6.63 -0.11
CA GLY A 74 -13.81 -7.54 -0.92
C GLY A 74 -12.68 -6.84 -1.67
N HIS A 75 -11.96 -7.60 -2.51
CA HIS A 75 -10.82 -7.10 -3.28
C HIS A 75 -10.67 -7.86 -4.60
N ARG A 76 -9.93 -7.27 -5.53
CA ARG A 76 -9.42 -7.95 -6.73
C ARG A 76 -7.99 -8.46 -6.48
N PRO A 77 -7.58 -9.59 -7.07
CA PRO A 77 -6.21 -10.09 -6.97
C PRO A 77 -5.19 -9.06 -7.46
N GLY A 78 -4.13 -8.85 -6.67
CA GLY A 78 -3.11 -7.84 -6.94
C GLY A 78 -3.33 -6.50 -6.24
N GLN A 79 -4.54 -6.21 -5.74
CA GLN A 79 -4.81 -5.01 -4.94
C GLN A 79 -4.11 -5.05 -3.58
N TYR A 80 -3.95 -3.87 -2.99
CA TYR A 80 -3.45 -3.68 -1.63
C TYR A 80 -4.54 -3.16 -0.69
N VAL A 81 -4.29 -3.29 0.60
CA VAL A 81 -5.06 -2.65 1.68
C VAL A 81 -4.15 -1.77 2.51
N ARG A 82 -4.64 -0.61 2.98
CA ARG A 82 -3.92 0.16 4.00
C ARG A 82 -4.28 -0.37 5.37
N ILE A 83 -3.26 -0.58 6.17
CA ILE A 83 -3.36 -1.03 7.56
C ILE A 83 -2.86 0.09 8.46
N GLY A 84 -3.68 0.47 9.44
CA GLY A 84 -3.34 1.40 10.50
C GLY A 84 -3.09 0.65 11.80
N VAL A 85 -1.91 0.87 12.38
CA VAL A 85 -1.51 0.34 13.69
C VAL A 85 -1.13 1.48 14.61
N ASP A 86 -1.45 1.33 15.89
CA ASP A 86 -1.07 2.30 16.92
C ASP A 86 0.25 1.85 17.55
N ILE A 87 1.29 2.67 17.41
CA ILE A 87 2.62 2.46 17.97
C ILE A 87 2.94 3.68 18.82
N ASP A 88 3.22 3.48 20.11
CA ASP A 88 3.52 4.54 21.08
C ASP A 88 2.45 5.66 21.09
N GLY A 89 1.17 5.29 20.93
CA GLY A 89 0.04 6.21 20.90
C GLY A 89 -0.17 6.96 19.58
N VAL A 90 0.66 6.69 18.58
CA VAL A 90 0.57 7.31 17.24
C VAL A 90 0.07 6.28 16.23
N ARG A 91 -0.97 6.65 15.48
CA ARG A 91 -1.48 5.80 14.39
C ARG A 91 -0.64 5.92 13.15
N ASN A 92 -0.06 4.79 12.76
CA ASN A 92 0.78 4.67 11.58
C ASN A 92 0.08 3.85 10.51
N TRP A 93 0.03 4.36 9.28
CA TRP A 93 -0.60 3.69 8.14
C TRP A 93 0.44 3.20 7.15
N ARG A 94 0.27 1.96 6.64
CA ARG A 94 1.08 1.39 5.54
C ARG A 94 0.20 0.56 4.62
N ALA A 95 0.57 0.53 3.34
CA ALA A 95 -0.07 -0.30 2.33
C ALA A 95 0.63 -1.65 2.23
N TYR A 96 -0.16 -2.72 2.12
CA TYR A 96 0.30 -4.10 1.92
C TYR A 96 -0.58 -4.81 0.89
N SER A 97 0.05 -5.49 -0.06
CA SER A 97 -0.67 -6.26 -1.07
C SER A 97 -1.46 -7.38 -0.42
N LEU A 98 -2.68 -7.59 -0.92
CA LEU A 98 -3.57 -8.68 -0.47
C LEU A 98 -3.12 -9.98 -1.12
N THR A 99 -2.86 -10.99 -0.29
CA THR A 99 -2.33 -12.29 -0.72
C THR A 99 -3.34 -13.43 -0.59
N SER A 100 -4.56 -13.13 -0.09
CA SER A 100 -5.63 -14.10 0.13
C SER A 100 -6.41 -14.46 -1.12
N HIS A 101 -7.13 -15.58 -1.05
CA HIS A 101 -8.25 -15.80 -1.94
C HIS A 101 -9.34 -14.76 -1.72
N THR A 102 -9.93 -14.25 -2.81
CA THR A 102 -11.01 -13.26 -2.76
C THR A 102 -12.29 -13.84 -2.17
N ALA A 103 -12.50 -15.14 -2.33
CA ALA A 103 -13.63 -15.91 -1.82
C ALA A 103 -13.21 -16.87 -0.69
N ALA A 104 -12.33 -16.43 0.23
CA ALA A 104 -11.93 -17.25 1.36
C ALA A 104 -13.16 -17.66 2.21
N PRO A 105 -13.38 -18.97 2.48
CA PRO A 105 -14.59 -19.46 3.15
C PRO A 105 -14.80 -18.86 4.54
N ASP A 106 -13.72 -18.57 5.24
CA ASP A 106 -13.74 -17.91 6.55
C ASP A 106 -13.92 -16.39 6.45
N GLY A 107 -13.92 -15.84 5.22
CA GLY A 107 -13.98 -14.39 4.94
C GLY A 107 -12.81 -13.61 5.53
N CYS A 108 -11.67 -14.27 5.76
CA CYS A 108 -10.43 -13.61 6.17
C CYS A 108 -9.66 -13.11 4.94
N ILE A 109 -8.89 -12.07 5.16
CA ILE A 109 -7.90 -11.58 4.19
C ILE A 109 -6.49 -11.82 4.75
N THR A 110 -5.50 -11.90 3.87
CA THR A 110 -4.11 -12.02 4.27
C THR A 110 -3.24 -10.95 3.63
N VAL A 111 -2.27 -10.49 4.38
CA VAL A 111 -1.16 -9.65 3.89
C VAL A 111 0.15 -10.25 4.36
N THR A 112 1.19 -10.12 3.56
CA THR A 112 2.53 -10.58 3.96
C THR A 112 3.45 -9.40 4.11
N VAL A 113 4.03 -9.26 5.28
CA VAL A 113 4.86 -8.13 5.69
C VAL A 113 6.29 -8.61 5.87
N LYS A 114 7.23 -7.94 5.20
CA LYS A 114 8.66 -8.10 5.42
C LYS A 114 9.17 -6.91 6.22
N ALA A 115 9.90 -7.18 7.31
CA ALA A 115 10.59 -6.14 8.07
C ALA A 115 11.66 -5.47 7.19
N VAL A 116 11.65 -4.15 7.17
CA VAL A 116 12.65 -3.36 6.44
C VAL A 116 13.55 -2.62 7.43
N PRO A 117 14.84 -2.48 7.15
CA PRO A 117 15.75 -1.74 8.03
C PRO A 117 15.21 -0.34 8.36
N GLY A 118 15.13 0.00 9.65
CA GLY A 118 14.60 1.27 10.13
C GLY A 118 13.08 1.45 10.00
N GLY A 119 12.35 0.46 9.56
CA GLY A 119 10.91 0.54 9.34
C GLY A 119 10.09 0.26 10.60
N THR A 120 9.63 1.27 11.33
CA THR A 120 8.86 1.12 12.57
C THR A 120 7.65 0.20 12.41
N VAL A 121 6.78 0.46 11.43
CA VAL A 121 5.53 -0.31 11.23
C VAL A 121 5.80 -1.76 10.82
N SER A 122 6.75 -1.98 9.91
CA SER A 122 7.04 -3.34 9.45
C SER A 122 7.65 -4.21 10.54
N HIS A 123 8.51 -3.63 11.39
CA HIS A 123 9.05 -4.32 12.56
C HIS A 123 7.95 -4.65 13.57
N HIS A 124 7.07 -3.67 13.87
CA HIS A 124 5.94 -3.89 14.77
C HIS A 124 5.02 -5.01 14.27
N LEU A 125 4.65 -5.01 12.98
CA LEU A 125 3.80 -6.05 12.39
C LEU A 125 4.46 -7.43 12.34
N VAL A 126 5.78 -7.51 12.24
CA VAL A 126 6.50 -8.80 12.18
C VAL A 126 6.77 -9.36 13.58
N ARG A 127 6.95 -8.52 14.61
CA ARG A 127 7.47 -8.95 15.92
C ARG A 127 6.49 -8.84 17.07
N ASP A 128 5.60 -7.82 17.04
CA ASP A 128 4.84 -7.44 18.23
C ASP A 128 3.36 -7.80 18.15
N VAL A 129 2.80 -7.96 16.94
CA VAL A 129 1.38 -8.27 16.79
C VAL A 129 1.10 -9.74 17.07
N THR A 130 -0.05 -9.99 17.68
CA THR A 130 -0.51 -11.35 18.06
C THR A 130 -1.97 -11.54 17.66
N PRO A 131 -2.45 -12.79 17.56
CA PRO A 131 -3.88 -13.05 17.41
C PRO A 131 -4.71 -12.33 18.46
N GLY A 132 -5.78 -11.66 18.03
CA GLY A 132 -6.63 -10.78 18.87
C GLY A 132 -6.34 -9.30 18.68
N THR A 133 -5.14 -8.91 18.19
CA THR A 133 -4.81 -7.50 17.93
C THR A 133 -5.80 -6.87 16.95
N MET A 134 -6.30 -5.69 17.32
CA MET A 134 -7.18 -4.88 16.47
C MET A 134 -6.34 -3.91 15.65
N ILE A 135 -6.66 -3.81 14.37
CA ILE A 135 -6.03 -2.89 13.42
C ILE A 135 -7.10 -2.11 12.67
N MET A 136 -6.74 -0.93 12.18
CA MET A 136 -7.56 -0.19 11.24
C MET A 136 -7.31 -0.67 9.83
N LEU A 137 -8.34 -0.67 9.01
CA LEU A 137 -8.27 -1.03 7.60
C LEU A 137 -8.90 0.07 6.74
N ASP A 138 -8.40 0.23 5.53
CA ASP A 138 -9.15 0.86 4.46
C ASP A 138 -9.80 -0.20 3.55
N GLN A 139 -10.55 0.24 2.54
CA GLN A 139 -10.97 -0.63 1.45
C GLN A 139 -9.76 -1.00 0.58
N ALA A 140 -9.87 -2.11 -0.12
CA ALA A 140 -8.89 -2.49 -1.13
C ALA A 140 -8.78 -1.43 -2.23
N ALA A 141 -7.57 -1.19 -2.69
CA ALA A 141 -7.25 -0.22 -3.73
C ALA A 141 -6.08 -0.72 -4.59
N GLY A 142 -5.81 -0.03 -5.71
CA GLY A 142 -4.73 -0.33 -6.64
C GLY A 142 -5.21 -0.93 -7.95
N ASP A 143 -4.46 -0.64 -9.00
CA ASP A 143 -4.77 -1.02 -10.39
C ASP A 143 -3.81 -2.10 -10.93
N PHE A 144 -2.88 -2.58 -10.09
CA PHE A 144 -1.97 -3.67 -10.43
C PHE A 144 -2.71 -5.02 -10.31
N THR A 145 -3.63 -5.24 -11.25
CA THR A 145 -4.50 -6.42 -11.28
C THR A 145 -4.42 -7.10 -12.63
N LEU A 146 -4.81 -8.37 -12.68
CA LEU A 146 -5.03 -9.03 -13.96
C LEU A 146 -6.29 -8.49 -14.62
N PRO A 147 -6.36 -8.45 -15.97
CA PRO A 147 -7.60 -8.19 -16.68
C PRO A 147 -8.62 -9.30 -16.38
N ASP A 148 -9.91 -9.02 -16.65
CA ASP A 148 -10.99 -9.96 -16.38
C ASP A 148 -10.83 -11.27 -17.20
N GLU A 149 -10.28 -11.16 -18.40
CA GLU A 149 -9.85 -12.28 -19.23
C GLU A 149 -8.34 -12.43 -19.11
N SER A 150 -7.88 -13.50 -18.45
CA SER A 150 -6.47 -13.74 -18.18
C SER A 150 -5.69 -13.92 -19.49
N PRO A 151 -4.51 -13.30 -19.64
CA PRO A 151 -3.67 -13.53 -20.82
C PRO A 151 -3.19 -14.99 -20.90
N HIS A 152 -3.07 -15.53 -22.11
CA HIS A 152 -2.58 -16.88 -22.34
C HIS A 152 -1.13 -17.07 -21.84
N LYS A 153 -0.27 -16.09 -22.08
CA LYS A 153 1.15 -16.11 -21.67
C LYS A 153 1.45 -14.99 -20.69
N VAL A 154 1.86 -15.35 -19.49
CA VAL A 154 2.17 -14.40 -18.42
C VAL A 154 3.62 -14.56 -17.95
N LEU A 155 4.28 -13.43 -17.70
CA LEU A 155 5.53 -13.35 -16.96
C LEU A 155 5.32 -12.53 -15.69
N PHE A 156 5.53 -13.14 -14.55
CA PHE A 156 5.69 -12.42 -13.29
C PHE A 156 7.17 -12.22 -13.01
N PHE A 157 7.63 -10.96 -13.05
CA PHE A 157 9.03 -10.61 -12.79
C PHE A 157 9.12 -9.87 -11.45
N THR A 158 9.61 -10.53 -10.42
CA THR A 158 9.52 -10.04 -9.05
C THR A 158 10.83 -10.12 -8.29
N ALA A 159 11.00 -9.24 -7.29
CA ALA A 159 12.12 -9.33 -6.37
C ALA A 159 11.69 -9.02 -4.92
N GLY A 160 12.15 -9.84 -3.98
CA GLY A 160 11.86 -9.71 -2.55
C GLY A 160 10.38 -9.69 -2.26
N SER A 161 9.89 -8.65 -1.55
CA SER A 161 8.45 -8.52 -1.23
C SER A 161 7.56 -8.21 -2.44
N GLY A 162 8.13 -7.90 -3.61
CA GLY A 162 7.35 -7.71 -4.84
C GLY A 162 6.58 -8.95 -5.30
N ILE A 163 6.85 -10.12 -4.74
CA ILE A 163 6.06 -11.34 -4.98
C ILE A 163 4.66 -11.28 -4.35
N THR A 164 4.41 -10.38 -3.37
CA THR A 164 3.15 -10.39 -2.61
C THR A 164 1.90 -10.12 -3.46
N PRO A 165 1.82 -9.12 -4.35
CA PRO A 165 0.66 -8.95 -5.22
C PRO A 165 0.52 -10.10 -6.21
N VAL A 166 1.63 -10.63 -6.70
CA VAL A 166 1.64 -11.79 -7.63
C VAL A 166 1.10 -13.05 -6.94
N MET A 167 1.43 -13.28 -5.68
CA MET A 167 0.85 -14.40 -4.93
C MET A 167 -0.68 -14.27 -4.79
N GLY A 168 -1.18 -13.04 -4.59
CA GLY A 168 -2.62 -12.77 -4.65
C GLY A 168 -3.23 -13.13 -6.02
N MET A 169 -2.54 -12.78 -7.11
CA MET A 169 -2.97 -13.16 -8.47
C MET A 169 -2.93 -14.67 -8.69
N LEU A 170 -1.83 -15.33 -8.37
CA LEU A 170 -1.67 -16.79 -8.54
C LEU A 170 -2.73 -17.57 -7.78
N ARG A 171 -2.99 -17.25 -6.52
CA ARG A 171 -3.99 -17.93 -5.70
C ARG A 171 -5.41 -17.83 -6.23
N ASN A 172 -5.72 -16.81 -7.04
CA ASN A 172 -7.08 -16.54 -7.49
C ASN A 172 -7.31 -16.81 -8.98
N ALA A 173 -6.27 -16.81 -9.80
CA ALA A 173 -6.43 -16.83 -11.25
C ALA A 173 -5.60 -17.91 -11.96
N ILE A 174 -4.79 -18.71 -11.24
CA ILE A 174 -3.88 -19.68 -11.85
C ILE A 174 -4.61 -20.70 -12.73
N ASP A 175 -5.80 -21.14 -12.33
CA ASP A 175 -6.60 -22.12 -13.09
C ASP A 175 -7.09 -21.56 -14.45
N GLY A 176 -7.10 -20.24 -14.62
CA GLY A 176 -7.47 -19.55 -15.87
C GLY A 176 -6.28 -19.13 -16.73
N MET A 177 -5.05 -19.42 -16.32
CA MET A 177 -3.82 -19.09 -17.05
C MET A 177 -3.20 -20.35 -17.67
N GLU A 178 -2.74 -20.27 -18.94
CA GLU A 178 -2.22 -21.44 -19.65
C GLU A 178 -0.70 -21.60 -19.54
N ASP A 179 0.04 -20.49 -19.66
CA ASP A 179 1.52 -20.49 -19.69
C ASP A 179 2.06 -19.38 -18.79
N VAL A 180 2.37 -19.75 -17.56
CA VAL A 180 2.82 -18.83 -16.50
C VAL A 180 4.28 -19.06 -16.16
N VAL A 181 5.09 -18.01 -16.31
CA VAL A 181 6.46 -17.97 -15.83
C VAL A 181 6.54 -17.03 -14.64
N VAL A 182 7.13 -17.50 -13.54
CA VAL A 182 7.49 -16.68 -12.38
C VAL A 182 9.01 -16.62 -12.30
N LEU A 183 9.59 -15.45 -12.63
CA LEU A 183 10.97 -15.11 -12.40
C LEU A 183 11.06 -14.31 -11.10
N HIS A 184 11.57 -14.95 -10.06
CA HIS A 184 11.64 -14.35 -8.73
C HIS A 184 13.08 -14.25 -8.23
N CYS A 185 13.46 -13.06 -7.77
CA CYS A 185 14.79 -12.77 -7.23
C CYS A 185 14.69 -12.56 -5.69
N ALA A 186 15.57 -13.25 -4.95
CA ALA A 186 15.71 -13.07 -3.51
C ALA A 186 17.19 -13.20 -3.12
N PRO A 187 17.66 -12.71 -1.96
CA PRO A 187 19.05 -12.90 -1.55
C PRO A 187 19.45 -14.37 -1.54
N THR A 188 18.71 -15.20 -0.84
CA THR A 188 18.93 -16.66 -0.75
C THR A 188 17.61 -17.43 -0.91
N ALA A 189 17.70 -18.75 -1.04
CA ALA A 189 16.51 -19.62 -1.06
C ALA A 189 15.65 -19.52 0.22
N ALA A 190 16.26 -19.19 1.36
CA ALA A 190 15.57 -19.01 2.65
C ALA A 190 14.81 -17.66 2.73
N ASP A 191 15.16 -16.70 1.88
CA ASP A 191 14.53 -15.38 1.81
C ASP A 191 13.37 -15.31 0.82
N VAL A 192 13.11 -16.39 0.08
CA VAL A 192 12.01 -16.47 -0.89
C VAL A 192 10.69 -16.53 -0.13
N LEU A 193 9.92 -15.44 -0.20
CA LEU A 193 8.56 -15.41 0.34
C LEU A 193 7.68 -16.39 -0.45
N PHE A 194 6.82 -17.13 0.25
CA PHE A 194 5.97 -18.19 -0.33
C PHE A 194 6.75 -19.26 -1.11
N GLY A 195 8.04 -19.46 -0.78
CA GLY A 195 8.89 -20.39 -1.52
C GLY A 195 8.32 -21.81 -1.58
N THR A 196 7.69 -22.28 -0.50
CA THR A 196 7.01 -23.58 -0.46
C THR A 196 5.82 -23.63 -1.44
N ASP A 197 4.97 -22.61 -1.45
CA ASP A 197 3.79 -22.54 -2.33
C ASP A 197 4.22 -22.46 -3.80
N LEU A 198 5.20 -21.59 -4.12
CA LEU A 198 5.71 -21.41 -5.48
C LEU A 198 6.32 -22.70 -6.04
N ARG A 199 7.13 -23.39 -5.24
CA ARG A 199 7.73 -24.68 -5.65
C ARG A 199 6.69 -25.79 -5.78
N ALA A 200 5.63 -25.76 -4.94
CA ALA A 200 4.51 -26.68 -5.07
C ALA A 200 3.73 -26.44 -6.38
N LEU A 201 3.44 -25.18 -6.74
CA LEU A 201 2.81 -24.84 -8.02
C LEU A 201 3.67 -25.27 -9.21
N ALA A 202 5.00 -25.09 -9.12
CA ALA A 202 5.93 -25.54 -10.16
C ALA A 202 5.97 -27.08 -10.29
N ALA A 203 5.96 -27.81 -9.17
CA ALA A 203 5.94 -29.27 -9.15
C ALA A 203 4.63 -29.83 -9.72
N GLN A 204 3.52 -29.11 -9.61
CA GLN A 204 2.24 -29.44 -10.23
C GLN A 204 2.18 -29.05 -11.72
N GLY A 205 3.17 -28.36 -12.25
CA GLY A 205 3.21 -27.87 -13.62
C GLY A 205 2.29 -26.66 -13.87
N ALA A 206 1.77 -26.04 -12.83
CA ALA A 206 0.91 -24.85 -12.93
C ALA A 206 1.69 -23.59 -13.31
N ILE A 207 2.97 -23.52 -12.92
CA ILE A 207 3.88 -22.44 -13.26
C ILE A 207 5.27 -23.00 -13.67
N ARG A 208 6.00 -22.23 -14.47
CA ARG A 208 7.44 -22.39 -14.62
C ARG A 208 8.12 -21.41 -13.65
N LEU A 209 8.69 -21.92 -12.57
CA LEU A 209 9.39 -21.13 -11.56
C LEU A 209 10.88 -21.01 -11.91
N ILE A 210 11.40 -19.78 -11.94
CA ILE A 210 12.82 -19.46 -12.07
C ILE A 210 13.19 -18.63 -10.83
N GLU A 211 13.86 -19.28 -9.88
CA GLU A 211 14.42 -18.58 -8.71
C GLU A 211 15.85 -18.12 -9.03
N ARG A 212 16.13 -16.86 -8.65
CA ARG A 212 17.48 -16.28 -8.75
C ARG A 212 17.92 -15.81 -7.38
N HIS A 213 19.03 -16.36 -6.91
CA HIS A 213 19.58 -16.03 -5.60
C HIS A 213 20.72 -15.02 -5.76
N THR A 214 20.44 -13.75 -5.39
CA THR A 214 21.35 -12.63 -5.68
C THR A 214 22.66 -12.69 -4.92
N ASP A 215 22.75 -13.38 -3.79
CA ASP A 215 23.99 -13.57 -3.03
C ASP A 215 25.00 -14.46 -3.75
N THR A 216 24.54 -15.39 -4.59
CA THR A 216 25.39 -16.34 -5.30
C THR A 216 25.45 -16.09 -6.81
N GLU A 217 24.37 -15.58 -7.40
CA GLU A 217 24.21 -15.42 -8.85
C GLU A 217 24.26 -13.95 -9.30
N GLY A 218 24.28 -13.00 -8.33
CA GLY A 218 24.23 -11.57 -8.60
C GLY A 218 22.82 -11.08 -8.97
N ILE A 219 22.68 -9.77 -9.12
CA ILE A 219 21.43 -9.12 -9.53
C ILE A 219 21.15 -9.47 -10.99
N VAL A 220 19.92 -9.85 -11.29
CA VAL A 220 19.49 -10.11 -12.68
C VAL A 220 19.50 -8.79 -13.45
N ALA A 221 20.37 -8.70 -14.47
CA ALA A 221 20.30 -7.63 -15.44
C ALA A 221 19.08 -7.86 -16.33
N VAL A 222 18.22 -6.85 -16.46
CA VAL A 222 16.97 -6.96 -17.22
C VAL A 222 17.22 -7.30 -18.68
N ASP A 223 18.32 -6.80 -19.28
CA ASP A 223 18.74 -7.10 -20.65
C ASP A 223 18.98 -8.61 -20.88
N ASN A 224 19.25 -9.37 -19.81
CA ASN A 224 19.44 -10.81 -19.86
C ASN A 224 18.16 -11.62 -19.62
N VAL A 225 16.99 -10.97 -19.52
CA VAL A 225 15.71 -11.65 -19.32
C VAL A 225 15.46 -12.69 -20.42
N ALA A 226 15.83 -12.41 -21.66
CA ALA A 226 15.72 -13.33 -22.81
C ALA A 226 16.50 -14.64 -22.62
N GLY A 227 17.61 -14.62 -21.89
CA GLY A 227 18.37 -15.83 -21.55
C GLY A 227 17.65 -16.75 -20.55
N LEU A 228 16.79 -16.19 -19.71
CA LEU A 228 16.00 -16.91 -18.71
C LEU A 228 14.61 -17.29 -19.23
N VAL A 229 13.99 -16.37 -19.97
CA VAL A 229 12.64 -16.49 -20.54
C VAL A 229 12.71 -16.12 -22.02
N PRO A 230 13.06 -17.05 -22.92
CA PRO A 230 13.32 -16.75 -24.34
C PRO A 230 12.15 -16.09 -25.08
N ASP A 231 10.93 -16.35 -24.67
CA ASP A 231 9.70 -15.80 -25.25
C ASP A 231 9.11 -14.64 -24.44
N TRP A 232 9.90 -13.97 -23.59
CA TRP A 232 9.47 -12.88 -22.70
C TRP A 232 8.71 -11.76 -23.44
N ALA A 233 9.15 -11.40 -24.65
CA ALA A 233 8.52 -10.36 -25.45
C ALA A 233 7.14 -10.74 -26.02
N GLN A 234 6.69 -11.98 -25.86
CA GLN A 234 5.36 -12.46 -26.24
C GLN A 234 4.44 -12.60 -25.02
N ARG A 235 4.90 -12.21 -23.82
CA ARG A 235 4.18 -12.37 -22.56
C ARG A 235 3.68 -11.04 -22.02
N GLN A 236 2.47 -11.02 -21.53
CA GLN A 236 2.05 -9.92 -20.65
C GLN A 236 2.83 -10.05 -19.35
N THR A 237 3.49 -8.96 -18.94
CA THR A 237 4.43 -8.99 -17.81
C THR A 237 3.92 -8.14 -16.66
N TRP A 238 3.87 -8.71 -15.45
CA TRP A 238 3.65 -7.99 -14.20
C TRP A 238 4.95 -7.97 -13.42
N ALA A 239 5.51 -6.77 -13.22
CA ALA A 239 6.76 -6.59 -12.50
C ALA A 239 6.54 -5.83 -11.19
N CYS A 240 7.12 -6.35 -10.09
CA CYS A 240 7.09 -5.69 -8.79
C CYS A 240 8.38 -6.01 -8.01
N GLY A 241 9.04 -4.97 -7.49
CA GLY A 241 10.33 -5.12 -6.81
C GLY A 241 11.01 -3.79 -6.50
N PRO A 242 12.32 -3.81 -6.27
CA PRO A 242 13.11 -2.59 -6.07
C PRO A 242 13.03 -1.64 -7.27
N THR A 243 13.13 -0.34 -6.99
CA THR A 243 13.04 0.72 -8.01
C THR A 243 13.95 0.46 -9.20
N GLY A 244 15.23 0.12 -8.98
CA GLY A 244 16.18 -0.13 -10.07
C GLY A 244 15.80 -1.31 -10.98
N LEU A 245 15.12 -2.34 -10.49
CA LEU A 245 14.56 -3.41 -11.32
C LEU A 245 13.46 -2.89 -12.22
N LEU A 246 12.55 -2.09 -11.67
CA LEU A 246 11.39 -1.58 -12.39
C LEU A 246 11.78 -0.52 -13.41
N ASP A 247 12.71 0.37 -13.08
CA ASP A 247 13.26 1.36 -14.01
C ASP A 247 13.92 0.68 -15.22
N ALA A 248 14.78 -0.33 -14.97
CA ALA A 248 15.41 -1.09 -16.04
C ALA A 248 14.39 -1.89 -16.87
N ALA A 249 13.33 -2.42 -16.26
CA ALA A 249 12.27 -3.11 -16.99
C ALA A 249 11.48 -2.15 -17.89
N GLU A 250 11.10 -1.00 -17.39
CA GLU A 250 10.38 0.04 -18.17
C GLU A 250 11.23 0.53 -19.34
N GLU A 251 12.54 0.76 -19.13
CA GLU A 251 13.47 1.13 -20.18
C GLU A 251 13.60 0.04 -21.25
N HIS A 252 13.79 -1.23 -20.82
CA HIS A 252 14.01 -2.35 -21.72
C HIS A 252 12.76 -2.67 -22.57
N TRP A 253 11.56 -2.77 -21.94
CA TRP A 253 10.30 -2.98 -22.68
C TRP A 253 9.99 -1.81 -23.60
N GLY A 254 10.27 -0.57 -23.15
CA GLY A 254 10.12 0.64 -23.96
C GLY A 254 11.04 0.64 -25.20
N ALA A 255 12.32 0.31 -25.03
CA ALA A 255 13.28 0.21 -26.13
C ALA A 255 12.89 -0.86 -27.16
N MET A 256 12.22 -1.93 -26.74
CA MET A 256 11.71 -2.98 -27.63
C MET A 256 10.35 -2.63 -28.27
N GLY A 257 9.75 -1.50 -27.92
CA GLY A 257 8.45 -1.06 -28.48
C GLY A 257 7.24 -1.83 -27.95
N ILE A 258 7.35 -2.48 -26.79
CA ILE A 258 6.30 -3.32 -26.15
C ILE A 258 6.00 -2.85 -24.72
N ALA A 259 6.12 -1.56 -24.45
CA ALA A 259 5.86 -0.99 -23.13
C ALA A 259 4.42 -1.26 -22.61
N ASP A 260 3.46 -1.42 -23.50
CA ASP A 260 2.07 -1.78 -23.21
C ASP A 260 1.88 -3.20 -22.65
N GLN A 261 2.86 -4.06 -22.81
CA GLN A 261 2.87 -5.41 -22.22
C GLN A 261 3.42 -5.44 -20.79
N LEU A 262 3.97 -4.33 -20.28
CA LEU A 262 4.57 -4.26 -18.97
C LEU A 262 3.66 -3.49 -18.00
N HIS A 263 3.28 -4.16 -16.92
CA HIS A 263 2.55 -3.60 -15.79
C HIS A 263 3.50 -3.56 -14.59
N THR A 264 3.68 -2.40 -13.96
CA THR A 264 4.57 -2.24 -12.82
C THR A 264 3.84 -1.81 -11.57
N GLU A 265 4.23 -2.33 -10.40
CA GLU A 265 3.81 -1.82 -9.09
C GLU A 265 5.04 -1.45 -8.26
N ARG A 266 5.03 -0.23 -7.74
CA ARG A 266 6.10 0.33 -6.92
C ARG A 266 5.65 0.51 -5.48
N PHE A 267 6.34 -0.13 -4.54
CA PHE A 267 6.05 0.04 -3.10
C PHE A 267 6.64 1.31 -2.49
N ARG A 268 7.40 2.06 -3.29
CA ARG A 268 7.94 3.38 -2.95
C ARG A 268 7.80 4.30 -4.15
N PRO A 269 7.59 5.61 -3.95
CA PRO A 269 7.60 6.54 -5.06
C PRO A 269 8.97 6.53 -5.73
N THR A 270 8.99 6.62 -7.05
CA THR A 270 10.22 6.86 -7.79
C THR A 270 10.63 8.31 -7.58
N VAL A 271 11.86 8.54 -7.19
CA VAL A 271 12.44 9.88 -7.13
C VAL A 271 13.06 10.17 -8.50
N LEU A 272 12.33 10.90 -9.33
CA LEU A 272 12.81 11.30 -10.67
C LEU A 272 13.48 12.68 -10.66
N ALA A 273 13.21 13.49 -9.65
CA ALA A 273 13.78 14.80 -9.49
C ALA A 273 14.01 15.11 -8.02
N THR A 274 15.08 15.82 -7.72
CA THR A 274 15.36 16.32 -6.39
C THR A 274 15.08 17.82 -6.33
N GLY A 275 14.68 18.32 -5.17
CA GLY A 275 14.67 19.75 -4.89
C GLY A 275 16.09 20.27 -4.65
N GLU A 276 16.21 21.57 -4.51
CA GLU A 276 17.47 22.24 -4.21
C GLU A 276 17.87 22.11 -2.74
N GLY A 277 16.97 21.59 -1.91
CA GLY A 277 17.08 21.58 -0.47
C GLY A 277 16.77 22.95 0.14
N GLY A 278 16.94 23.07 1.44
CA GLY A 278 16.75 24.33 2.18
C GLY A 278 16.16 24.11 3.56
N THR A 279 15.91 25.21 4.22
CA THR A 279 15.34 25.24 5.57
C THR A 279 13.84 24.98 5.51
N VAL A 280 13.38 23.98 6.25
CA VAL A 280 11.95 23.64 6.38
C VAL A 280 11.48 24.00 7.78
N THR A 281 10.48 24.88 7.89
CA THR A 281 9.85 25.23 9.16
C THR A 281 8.46 24.62 9.29
N PHE A 282 8.23 23.82 10.31
CA PHE A 282 6.92 23.34 10.72
C PHE A 282 6.31 24.33 11.70
N THR A 283 5.43 25.20 11.20
CA THR A 283 5.06 26.46 11.88
C THR A 283 4.26 26.26 13.17
N ARG A 284 3.42 25.23 13.27
CA ARG A 284 2.64 24.97 14.50
C ARG A 284 3.47 24.26 15.57
N SER A 285 4.38 23.41 15.18
CA SER A 285 5.26 22.70 16.11
C SER A 285 6.49 23.52 16.49
N GLY A 286 6.78 24.62 15.76
CA GLY A 286 7.96 25.48 15.98
C GLY A 286 9.28 24.79 15.66
N VAL A 287 9.27 23.71 14.91
CA VAL A 287 10.46 22.93 14.56
C VAL A 287 10.98 23.37 13.21
N THR A 288 12.29 23.62 13.13
CA THR A 288 12.98 23.97 11.89
C THR A 288 14.09 22.97 11.61
N VAL A 289 14.22 22.52 10.37
CA VAL A 289 15.23 21.53 9.93
C VAL A 289 15.85 21.92 8.60
N GLU A 290 17.07 21.51 8.36
CA GLU A 290 17.70 21.55 7.04
C GLU A 290 17.35 20.26 6.27
N SER A 291 16.90 20.41 5.04
CA SER A 291 16.55 19.33 4.13
C SER A 291 17.46 19.35 2.90
N ASP A 292 17.88 18.18 2.46
CA ASP A 292 18.78 18.00 1.30
C ASP A 292 18.07 18.05 -0.06
N GLY A 293 16.78 18.27 -0.08
CA GLY A 293 15.97 18.31 -1.31
C GLY A 293 15.68 16.96 -1.95
N ALA A 294 16.28 15.87 -1.49
CA ALA A 294 15.97 14.49 -1.91
C ALA A 294 15.10 13.76 -0.89
N THR A 295 15.17 14.18 0.38
CA THR A 295 14.39 13.63 1.47
C THR A 295 12.96 14.18 1.44
N PRO A 296 11.92 13.34 1.39
CA PRO A 296 10.54 13.80 1.51
C PRO A 296 10.30 14.61 2.78
N LEU A 297 9.52 15.68 2.70
CA LEU A 297 9.16 16.53 3.86
C LEU A 297 8.56 15.74 5.01
N LEU A 298 7.78 14.68 4.69
CA LEU A 298 7.25 13.74 5.68
C LEU A 298 8.37 13.11 6.51
N ASP A 299 9.39 12.59 5.84
CA ASP A 299 10.48 11.87 6.51
C ASP A 299 11.39 12.86 7.27
N ALA A 300 11.60 14.06 6.73
CA ALA A 300 12.34 15.14 7.40
C ALA A 300 11.64 15.56 8.69
N GLY A 301 10.32 15.79 8.66
CA GLY A 301 9.52 16.15 9.82
C GLY A 301 9.48 15.07 10.89
N GLU A 302 9.25 13.82 10.51
CA GLU A 302 9.26 12.69 11.45
C GLU A 302 10.63 12.51 12.13
N LYS A 303 11.73 12.62 11.36
CA LYS A 303 13.09 12.56 11.90
C LYS A 303 13.36 13.66 12.92
N ALA A 304 12.73 14.81 12.75
CA ALA A 304 12.82 15.96 13.67
C ALA A 304 11.83 15.88 14.85
N GLY A 305 11.03 14.82 14.94
CA GLY A 305 10.05 14.62 16.02
C GLY A 305 8.73 15.34 15.81
N VAL A 306 8.46 15.89 14.62
CA VAL A 306 7.16 16.48 14.28
C VAL A 306 6.14 15.37 14.02
N LEU A 307 4.95 15.49 14.59
CA LEU A 307 3.85 14.56 14.34
C LEU A 307 3.26 14.83 12.94
N MET A 308 3.76 14.10 11.96
CA MET A 308 3.37 14.25 10.56
C MET A 308 2.13 13.40 10.21
N PRO A 309 1.09 13.97 9.58
CA PRO A 309 0.04 13.16 9.00
C PRO A 309 0.64 12.29 7.89
N SER A 310 0.36 11.00 7.94
CA SER A 310 0.95 10.05 7.01
C SER A 310 -0.05 8.98 6.56
N GLY A 311 0.19 8.38 5.40
CA GLY A 311 -0.62 7.33 4.82
C GLY A 311 0.25 6.29 4.10
N CYS A 312 -0.03 6.05 2.81
CA CYS A 312 0.67 5.04 2.00
C CYS A 312 2.16 5.33 1.77
N ARG A 313 2.60 6.59 1.89
CA ARG A 313 3.94 7.11 1.55
C ARG A 313 4.33 6.93 0.07
N MET A 314 3.34 6.76 -0.81
CA MET A 314 3.52 6.55 -2.25
C MET A 314 2.88 7.68 -3.09
N GLY A 315 2.33 8.72 -2.44
CA GLY A 315 1.67 9.84 -3.14
C GLY A 315 0.28 9.53 -3.71
N ILE A 316 -0.35 8.42 -3.35
CA ILE A 316 -1.63 7.99 -3.93
C ILE A 316 -2.84 8.11 -2.99
N CYS A 317 -2.63 8.19 -1.66
CA CYS A 317 -3.74 8.13 -0.70
C CYS A 317 -4.14 9.49 -0.13
N PHE A 318 -3.38 10.55 -0.41
CA PHE A 318 -3.57 11.91 0.11
C PHE A 318 -3.58 12.04 1.64
N GLY A 319 -3.21 11.00 2.38
CA GLY A 319 -3.18 11.00 3.84
C GLY A 319 -2.05 11.84 4.46
N CYS A 320 -1.15 12.39 3.65
CA CYS A 320 -0.05 13.27 4.06
C CYS A 320 -0.20 14.70 3.53
N VAL A 321 -1.41 15.07 3.11
CA VAL A 321 -1.67 16.41 2.57
C VAL A 321 -1.69 17.43 3.70
N VAL A 322 -0.90 18.49 3.54
CA VAL A 322 -0.81 19.62 4.47
C VAL A 322 -0.67 20.94 3.69
N PRO A 323 -1.00 22.09 4.30
CA PRO A 323 -0.78 23.37 3.66
C PRO A 323 0.72 23.72 3.62
N LEU A 324 1.20 24.14 2.45
CA LEU A 324 2.42 24.92 2.26
C LEU A 324 2.03 26.38 2.45
N ARG A 325 2.59 27.04 3.48
CA ARG A 325 2.29 28.46 3.80
C ARG A 325 3.08 29.41 2.94
N GLU A 326 4.38 29.13 2.81
CA GLU A 326 5.29 29.99 2.06
C GLU A 326 6.45 29.15 1.54
N GLY A 327 7.06 29.61 0.44
CA GLY A 327 8.24 28.99 -0.13
C GLY A 327 7.94 28.02 -1.26
N ALA A 328 8.90 27.13 -1.55
CA ALA A 328 8.83 26.24 -2.69
C ALA A 328 9.16 24.79 -2.32
N VAL A 329 8.42 23.88 -2.94
CA VAL A 329 8.67 22.45 -2.87
C VAL A 329 8.68 21.84 -4.26
N ARG A 330 9.37 20.73 -4.42
CA ARG A 330 9.42 19.95 -5.66
C ARG A 330 8.75 18.60 -5.44
N ASP A 331 7.85 18.23 -6.34
CA ASP A 331 7.32 16.86 -6.39
C ASP A 331 8.42 15.92 -6.91
N LEU A 332 8.81 14.96 -6.09
CA LEU A 332 9.90 14.03 -6.37
C LEU A 332 9.57 13.05 -7.50
N ARG A 333 8.30 12.85 -7.84
CA ARG A 333 7.84 11.91 -8.88
C ARG A 333 7.97 12.45 -10.30
N ASN A 334 7.82 13.76 -10.48
CA ASN A 334 7.72 14.37 -11.81
C ASN A 334 8.51 15.68 -11.94
N GLY A 335 9.12 16.16 -10.84
CA GLY A 335 9.89 17.40 -10.83
C GLY A 335 9.08 18.68 -10.83
N ALA A 336 7.75 18.61 -10.71
CA ALA A 336 6.91 19.78 -10.69
C ALA A 336 7.19 20.64 -9.45
N PHE A 337 7.31 21.95 -9.65
CA PHE A 337 7.40 22.94 -8.58
C PHE A 337 6.02 23.33 -8.09
N THR A 338 5.89 23.45 -6.78
CA THR A 338 4.77 24.09 -6.12
C THR A 338 5.32 25.24 -5.29
N ILE A 339 4.85 26.43 -5.53
CA ILE A 339 5.25 27.66 -4.83
C ILE A 339 4.03 28.22 -4.13
N ALA A 340 4.19 28.66 -2.90
CA ALA A 340 3.16 29.32 -2.10
C ALA A 340 3.65 30.68 -1.60
N ALA A 341 2.79 31.68 -1.63
CA ALA A 341 2.91 32.91 -0.88
C ALA A 341 2.05 32.86 0.40
N PRO A 342 2.29 33.69 1.42
CA PRO A 342 1.62 33.60 2.72
C PRO A 342 0.09 33.57 2.72
N GLU A 343 -0.53 34.15 1.71
CA GLU A 343 -1.99 34.16 1.50
C GLU A 343 -2.53 32.99 0.68
N ASP A 344 -1.67 32.15 0.14
CA ASP A 344 -2.07 31.03 -0.69
C ASP A 344 -2.49 29.82 0.17
N ALA A 345 -3.59 29.17 -0.22
CA ALA A 345 -4.04 27.92 0.40
C ALA A 345 -3.54 26.70 -0.40
N VAL A 346 -2.23 26.61 -0.58
CA VAL A 346 -1.62 25.56 -1.40
C VAL A 346 -1.46 24.29 -0.60
N LEU A 347 -2.03 23.17 -1.08
CA LEU A 347 -1.91 21.86 -0.46
C LEU A 347 -0.86 21.01 -1.16
N ILE A 348 0.01 20.39 -0.37
CA ILE A 348 1.08 19.51 -0.85
C ILE A 348 1.01 18.11 -0.22
N GLN A 349 1.50 17.11 -0.94
CA GLN A 349 1.68 15.75 -0.41
C GLN A 349 3.11 15.59 0.14
N THR A 350 3.28 15.71 1.45
CA THR A 350 4.61 15.70 2.09
C THR A 350 5.42 14.43 1.85
N CYS A 351 4.79 13.29 1.58
CA CYS A 351 5.49 12.02 1.35
C CYS A 351 6.16 11.92 -0.03
N VAL A 352 5.86 12.83 -0.94
CA VAL A 352 6.42 12.86 -2.31
C VAL A 352 6.93 14.26 -2.70
N SER A 353 6.92 15.20 -1.76
CA SER A 353 7.46 16.55 -1.94
C SER A 353 8.69 16.73 -1.10
N ALA A 354 9.73 17.39 -1.64
CA ALA A 354 10.94 17.81 -0.95
C ALA A 354 11.15 19.32 -1.04
N ALA A 355 11.97 19.87 -0.17
CA ALA A 355 12.28 21.29 -0.17
C ALA A 355 12.99 21.72 -1.47
N ALA A 356 12.56 22.83 -2.04
CA ALA A 356 13.16 23.47 -3.22
C ALA A 356 13.50 24.93 -2.91
N GLY A 357 14.14 25.13 -1.77
CA GLY A 357 14.41 26.40 -1.11
C GLY A 357 13.85 26.39 0.31
N ALA A 358 13.90 27.55 0.98
CA ALA A 358 13.25 27.72 2.28
C ALA A 358 11.72 27.56 2.12
N CYS A 359 11.08 26.85 3.05
CA CYS A 359 9.62 26.67 3.01
C CYS A 359 9.02 26.48 4.40
N ASP A 360 7.79 26.96 4.55
CA ASP A 360 7.00 26.92 5.77
C ASP A 360 5.79 25.99 5.59
N ILE A 361 5.69 25.00 6.45
CA ILE A 361 4.62 23.97 6.45
C ILE A 361 3.70 24.22 7.64
N ASP A 362 2.40 24.22 7.42
CA ASP A 362 1.39 24.48 8.47
C ASP A 362 1.13 23.23 9.34
N LEU A 363 2.15 22.84 10.12
CA LEU A 363 2.15 21.71 11.07
C LEU A 363 2.84 22.06 12.39
#